data_d94aaa2d97b9da3f289ad139615b95bc
#
_entry.id   d94aaa2d97b9da3f289ad139615b95bc
#
_cell.length_a   1.000
_cell.length_b   1.000
_cell.length_c   1.000
_cell.angle_alpha   90.00
_cell.angle_beta   90.00
_cell.angle_gamma   90.00
#
_symmetry.space_group_name_H-M   'P 1'
#
loop_
_entity.id
_entity.type
_entity.pdbx_description
1 polymer ?
#
loop_
_entity_poly.entity_id
_entity_poly.type
_entity_poly.pdbx_seq_one_letter_code
_entity_poly.pdbx_strand_id
1 'polypeptide(L)'
;MRALCLVLCALLLPVSAQAKPLDRTPRTVVMTAFAPEWDALAHSIARPKTHHINGLTMLTGTMAGKPVLLMQSGVSMVNAAMNTQLVLDRFTVKRIVFSGIAGGVDPALSIGDVIVPEDWAQYLEVSFARQTPEGWVVPEPVDADAPPHFGMMFPRGVRLGNTAQAPRRHYRQAVDPILLALARKVAVGVKLRRCVDGQPTAANCLVHDPKFVVGGTGVSAGVYADNAEFRDYLAKAWQARVLDMESAAVVQVAYANSVPVIVFRSLSDLAGGDAGANQMNTFMALASVNSADVVRAFVAALPD
;
A
#
# COMPACT_ATOMS: atom_id res chain seq x y z
N MET A 1 -38.57 54.50 -33.36
CA MET A 1 -37.27 54.33 -32.65
C MET A 1 -37.40 53.15 -31.68
N ARG A 2 -36.85 51.99 -32.02
CA ARG A 2 -36.87 50.77 -31.16
C ARG A 2 -35.52 50.70 -30.50
N ALA A 3 -35.47 50.81 -29.18
CA ALA A 3 -34.28 50.67 -28.40
C ALA A 3 -33.98 49.16 -28.23
N LEU A 4 -32.80 48.72 -28.68
CA LEU A 4 -32.29 47.36 -28.57
C LEU A 4 -31.52 47.28 -27.24
N CYS A 5 -32.13 46.63 -26.20
CA CYS A 5 -31.43 46.29 -24.95
C CYS A 5 -30.54 45.07 -25.18
N LEU A 6 -29.22 45.28 -25.27
CA LEU A 6 -28.22 44.20 -25.19
C LEU A 6 -28.08 43.75 -23.73
N VAL A 7 -28.60 42.56 -23.41
CA VAL A 7 -28.36 41.90 -22.14
C VAL A 7 -26.99 41.21 -22.23
N LEU A 8 -25.99 41.76 -21.54
CA LEU A 8 -24.67 41.20 -21.42
C LEU A 8 -24.72 40.05 -20.37
N CYS A 9 -24.90 38.82 -20.82
CA CYS A 9 -24.79 37.65 -19.97
C CYS A 9 -23.30 37.41 -19.64
N ALA A 10 -22.85 37.88 -18.48
CA ALA A 10 -21.53 37.53 -17.95
C ALA A 10 -21.52 36.04 -17.57
N LEU A 11 -20.84 35.20 -18.36
CA LEU A 11 -20.54 33.81 -18.06
C LEU A 11 -19.61 33.78 -16.83
N LEU A 12 -20.18 33.66 -15.66
CA LEU A 12 -19.42 33.27 -14.44
C LEU A 12 -18.96 31.80 -14.59
N LEU A 13 -17.76 31.62 -15.14
CA LEU A 13 -17.10 30.31 -15.08
C LEU A 13 -16.91 29.98 -13.60
N PRO A 14 -17.34 28.78 -13.11
CA PRO A 14 -17.09 28.38 -11.76
C PRO A 14 -15.56 28.21 -11.60
N VAL A 15 -14.91 29.10 -10.86
CA VAL A 15 -13.56 28.91 -10.38
C VAL A 15 -13.65 27.75 -9.42
N SER A 16 -13.18 26.57 -9.85
CA SER A 16 -13.01 25.42 -8.95
C SER A 16 -12.12 25.89 -7.80
N ALA A 17 -12.70 26.10 -6.63
CA ALA A 17 -11.97 26.44 -5.42
C ALA A 17 -11.16 25.21 -4.98
N GLN A 18 -9.98 25.05 -5.57
CA GLN A 18 -9.04 24.03 -5.15
C GLN A 18 -8.63 24.32 -3.71
N ALA A 19 -8.80 23.34 -2.82
CA ALA A 19 -8.50 23.51 -1.40
C ALA A 19 -7.05 23.97 -1.24
N LYS A 20 -6.83 25.08 -0.53
CA LYS A 20 -5.47 25.63 -0.32
C LYS A 20 -4.61 24.62 0.41
N PRO A 21 -3.41 24.30 -0.09
CA PRO A 21 -2.49 23.40 0.59
C PRO A 21 -2.18 23.85 2.03
N LEU A 22 -2.19 22.93 2.97
CA LEU A 22 -1.86 23.18 4.37
C LEU A 22 -0.37 23.38 4.59
N ASP A 23 0.45 22.77 3.75
CA ASP A 23 1.90 22.91 3.71
C ASP A 23 2.37 22.86 2.26
N ARG A 24 3.21 23.82 1.88
CA ARG A 24 3.79 23.92 0.53
C ARG A 24 5.18 23.28 0.42
N THR A 25 5.74 22.82 1.53
CA THR A 25 7.02 22.12 1.55
C THR A 25 6.87 20.77 0.85
N PRO A 26 7.63 20.47 -0.23
CA PRO A 26 7.59 19.17 -0.86
C PRO A 26 8.06 18.08 0.11
N ARG A 27 7.20 17.10 0.41
CA ARG A 27 7.47 16.07 1.42
C ARG A 27 7.38 14.66 0.86
N THR A 28 8.16 13.75 1.43
CA THR A 28 7.89 12.31 1.36
C THR A 28 6.78 11.99 2.35
N VAL A 29 5.66 11.48 1.87
CA VAL A 29 4.63 10.91 2.74
C VAL A 29 5.11 9.55 3.23
N VAL A 30 5.29 9.39 4.53
CA VAL A 30 5.48 8.10 5.20
C VAL A 30 4.11 7.69 5.70
N MET A 31 3.58 6.61 5.15
CA MET A 31 2.21 6.14 5.43
C MET A 31 2.26 4.84 6.22
N THR A 32 1.32 4.66 7.14
CA THR A 32 1.06 3.42 7.88
C THR A 32 -0.44 3.14 7.83
N ALA A 33 -0.91 1.95 8.20
CA ALA A 33 -2.34 1.67 8.19
C ALA A 33 -3.01 1.92 9.54
N PHE A 34 -2.35 1.58 10.66
CA PHE A 34 -2.96 1.61 11.99
C PHE A 34 -1.93 1.85 13.12
N ALA A 35 -2.41 1.91 14.38
CA ALA A 35 -1.63 2.38 15.51
C ALA A 35 -0.27 1.68 15.74
N PRO A 36 -0.12 0.35 15.76
CA PRO A 36 1.18 -0.29 15.99
C PRO A 36 2.26 0.09 14.98
N GLU A 37 1.88 0.26 13.70
CA GLU A 37 2.80 0.71 12.64
C GLU A 37 3.15 2.20 12.81
N TRP A 38 2.16 3.02 13.17
CA TRP A 38 2.37 4.43 13.47
C TRP A 38 3.32 4.62 14.65
N ASP A 39 3.10 3.90 15.75
CA ASP A 39 3.90 4.01 16.97
C ASP A 39 5.37 3.63 16.70
N ALA A 40 5.62 2.66 15.83
CA ALA A 40 6.96 2.28 15.41
C ALA A 40 7.72 3.40 14.67
N LEU A 41 7.03 4.39 14.10
CA LEU A 41 7.63 5.47 13.29
C LEU A 41 7.51 6.87 13.92
N ALA A 42 6.48 7.15 14.70
CA ALA A 42 6.12 8.49 15.13
C ALA A 42 7.26 9.21 15.88
N HIS A 43 7.98 8.48 16.76
CA HIS A 43 9.11 9.03 17.51
C HIS A 43 10.36 9.32 16.64
N SER A 44 10.38 8.86 15.38
CA SER A 44 11.46 9.17 14.43
C SER A 44 11.29 10.53 13.74
N ILE A 45 10.16 11.22 13.96
CA ILE A 45 9.88 12.53 13.38
C ILE A 45 10.50 13.62 14.26
N ALA A 46 11.52 14.28 13.76
CA ALA A 46 12.11 15.43 14.45
C ALA A 46 11.31 16.69 14.14
N ARG A 47 11.17 17.57 15.16
CA ARG A 47 10.42 18.83 15.09
C ARG A 47 9.01 18.66 14.53
N PRO A 48 8.18 17.77 15.11
CA PRO A 48 6.85 17.48 14.58
C PRO A 48 5.92 18.70 14.72
N LYS A 49 5.15 18.93 13.65
CA LYS A 49 3.97 19.80 13.65
C LYS A 49 2.75 18.95 13.35
N THR A 50 1.79 18.98 14.26
CA THR A 50 0.55 18.18 14.14
C THR A 50 -0.48 18.90 13.28
N HIS A 51 -1.17 18.13 12.44
CA HIS A 51 -2.33 18.54 11.67
C HIS A 51 -3.47 17.55 11.94
N HIS A 52 -4.70 18.06 12.04
CA HIS A 52 -5.91 17.24 12.18
C HIS A 52 -6.83 17.51 11.00
N ILE A 53 -7.17 16.46 10.24
CA ILE A 53 -8.02 16.54 9.06
C ILE A 53 -8.94 15.32 9.06
N ASN A 54 -10.26 15.53 9.01
CA ASN A 54 -11.26 14.45 8.95
C ASN A 54 -11.06 13.37 10.03
N GLY A 55 -10.67 13.77 11.25
CA GLY A 55 -10.39 12.86 12.36
C GLY A 55 -9.02 12.18 12.30
N LEU A 56 -8.23 12.38 11.23
CA LEU A 56 -6.87 11.87 11.12
C LEU A 56 -5.86 12.81 11.76
N THR A 57 -4.89 12.24 12.46
CA THR A 57 -3.70 12.95 12.90
C THR A 57 -2.57 12.75 11.90
N MET A 58 -1.94 13.85 11.47
CA MET A 58 -0.79 13.84 10.57
C MET A 58 0.35 14.64 11.21
N LEU A 59 1.59 14.18 11.06
CA LEU A 59 2.78 14.87 11.57
C LEU A 59 3.66 15.30 10.39
N THR A 60 3.86 16.60 10.21
CA THR A 60 4.94 17.10 9.36
C THR A 60 6.18 17.37 10.18
N GLY A 61 7.35 17.05 9.64
CA GLY A 61 8.64 17.22 10.31
C GLY A 61 9.78 16.76 9.42
N THR A 62 10.84 16.23 10.03
CA THR A 62 11.94 15.61 9.30
C THR A 62 12.23 14.21 9.86
N MET A 63 12.60 13.28 8.98
CA MET A 63 13.15 11.96 9.30
C MET A 63 14.49 11.83 8.60
N ALA A 64 15.55 11.52 9.36
CA ALA A 64 16.92 11.51 8.85
C ALA A 64 17.28 12.80 8.06
N GLY A 65 16.82 13.97 8.54
CA GLY A 65 17.05 15.27 7.90
C GLY A 65 16.15 15.59 6.70
N LYS A 66 15.42 14.63 6.15
CA LYS A 66 14.53 14.80 4.97
C LYS A 66 13.13 15.28 5.40
N PRO A 67 12.50 16.22 4.66
CA PRO A 67 11.13 16.64 4.94
C PRO A 67 10.15 15.48 4.74
N VAL A 68 9.39 15.13 5.78
CA VAL A 68 8.39 14.06 5.73
C VAL A 68 7.04 14.53 6.26
N LEU A 69 6.01 13.78 5.88
CA LEU A 69 4.69 13.79 6.48
C LEU A 69 4.35 12.36 6.88
N LEU A 70 4.17 12.10 8.17
CA LEU A 70 3.70 10.81 8.68
C LEU A 70 2.18 10.84 8.85
N MET A 71 1.49 9.80 8.36
CA MET A 71 0.04 9.65 8.48
C MET A 71 -0.39 8.18 8.50
N GLN A 72 -1.62 7.95 8.98
CA GLN A 72 -2.29 6.66 8.82
C GLN A 72 -3.23 6.70 7.61
N SER A 73 -3.18 5.64 6.78
CA SER A 73 -4.16 5.43 5.70
C SER A 73 -5.52 5.01 6.25
N GLY A 74 -5.57 4.46 7.47
CA GLY A 74 -6.67 3.66 7.98
C GLY A 74 -6.69 2.27 7.36
N VAL A 75 -7.32 1.33 8.04
CA VAL A 75 -7.40 -0.07 7.60
C VAL A 75 -8.38 -0.21 6.44
N SER A 76 -8.03 -1.05 5.46
CA SER A 76 -8.80 -1.46 4.30
C SER A 76 -8.81 -0.48 3.13
N MET A 77 -9.11 -1.00 1.94
CA MET A 77 -8.96 -0.37 0.62
C MET A 77 -9.63 0.99 0.50
N VAL A 78 -10.86 1.13 1.03
CA VAL A 78 -11.63 2.38 0.91
C VAL A 78 -10.98 3.49 1.75
N ASN A 79 -10.60 3.20 3.00
CA ASN A 79 -9.91 4.16 3.85
C ASN A 79 -8.56 4.55 3.24
N ALA A 80 -7.81 3.57 2.76
CA ALA A 80 -6.51 3.80 2.14
C ALA A 80 -6.62 4.68 0.89
N ALA A 81 -7.57 4.42 0.00
CA ALA A 81 -7.80 5.24 -1.19
C ALA A 81 -8.21 6.68 -0.83
N MET A 82 -9.23 6.83 0.05
CA MET A 82 -9.75 8.12 0.48
C MET A 82 -8.67 8.99 1.13
N ASN A 83 -7.90 8.40 2.06
CA ASN A 83 -6.91 9.15 2.83
C ASN A 83 -5.63 9.42 2.02
N THR A 84 -5.30 8.57 1.05
CA THR A 84 -4.24 8.85 0.08
C THR A 84 -4.61 10.04 -0.79
N GLN A 85 -5.82 10.09 -1.35
CA GLN A 85 -6.26 11.24 -2.14
C GLN A 85 -6.31 12.51 -1.29
N LEU A 86 -6.81 12.42 -0.05
CA LEU A 86 -6.86 13.56 0.88
C LEU A 86 -5.48 14.19 1.09
N VAL A 87 -4.42 13.39 1.32
CA VAL A 87 -3.08 13.93 1.53
C VAL A 87 -2.52 14.57 0.26
N LEU A 88 -2.79 14.01 -0.91
CA LEU A 88 -2.38 14.58 -2.20
C LEU A 88 -3.06 15.93 -2.48
N ASP A 89 -4.31 16.10 -2.08
CA ASP A 89 -5.07 17.33 -2.25
C ASP A 89 -4.64 18.44 -1.25
N ARG A 90 -4.09 18.06 -0.10
CA ARG A 90 -3.85 19.00 1.02
C ARG A 90 -2.39 19.34 1.27
N PHE A 91 -1.45 18.59 0.69
CA PHE A 91 0.00 18.78 0.86
C PHE A 91 0.74 18.67 -0.47
N THR A 92 1.95 19.23 -0.53
CA THR A 92 2.84 19.06 -1.68
C THR A 92 3.61 17.76 -1.51
N VAL A 93 3.18 16.71 -2.20
CA VAL A 93 3.74 15.35 -2.07
C VAL A 93 4.76 15.08 -3.16
N LYS A 94 6.01 14.75 -2.78
CA LYS A 94 7.06 14.29 -3.72
C LYS A 94 6.91 12.79 -4.06
N ARG A 95 6.58 11.98 -3.07
CA ARG A 95 6.47 10.51 -3.15
C ARG A 95 5.76 9.95 -1.93
N ILE A 96 5.28 8.72 -2.06
CA ILE A 96 4.69 7.95 -0.95
C ILE A 96 5.59 6.76 -0.63
N VAL A 97 5.88 6.57 0.66
CA VAL A 97 6.58 5.41 1.24
C VAL A 97 5.62 4.77 2.23
N PHE A 98 5.07 3.62 1.92
CA PHE A 98 4.09 2.94 2.76
C PHE A 98 4.76 1.84 3.56
N SER A 99 4.68 1.93 4.89
CA SER A 99 5.24 0.98 5.86
C SER A 99 4.13 0.22 6.54
N GLY A 100 4.26 -1.10 6.67
CA GLY A 100 3.26 -1.87 7.41
C GLY A 100 3.57 -3.36 7.52
N ILE A 101 2.60 -4.07 8.09
CA ILE A 101 2.62 -5.53 8.20
C ILE A 101 1.82 -6.17 7.06
N ALA A 102 2.01 -7.48 6.87
CA ALA A 102 1.28 -8.27 5.87
C ALA A 102 1.28 -9.76 6.22
N GLY A 103 0.36 -10.51 5.61
CA GLY A 103 0.40 -11.97 5.59
C GLY A 103 1.31 -12.51 4.49
N GLY A 104 2.10 -13.53 4.80
CA GLY A 104 3.00 -14.19 3.86
C GLY A 104 2.27 -15.17 2.94
N VAL A 105 2.39 -14.99 1.63
CA VAL A 105 1.78 -15.84 0.60
C VAL A 105 2.80 -16.81 0.00
N ASP A 106 3.98 -16.30 -0.37
CA ASP A 106 5.07 -17.10 -0.92
C ASP A 106 5.61 -18.09 0.15
N PRO A 107 5.60 -19.41 -0.12
CA PRO A 107 6.08 -20.41 0.83
C PRO A 107 7.60 -20.33 1.14
N ALA A 108 8.37 -19.56 0.34
CA ALA A 108 9.79 -19.33 0.60
C ALA A 108 10.05 -18.22 1.62
N LEU A 109 8.99 -17.52 2.05
CA LEU A 109 9.05 -16.45 3.04
C LEU A 109 8.59 -16.93 4.42
N SER A 110 9.02 -16.19 5.43
CA SER A 110 8.76 -16.50 6.83
C SER A 110 8.35 -15.25 7.61
N ILE A 111 7.69 -15.43 8.74
CA ILE A 111 7.32 -14.33 9.65
C ILE A 111 8.58 -13.49 9.98
N GLY A 112 8.43 -12.17 10.00
CA GLY A 112 9.51 -11.23 10.23
C GLY A 112 10.27 -10.79 8.97
N ASP A 113 10.18 -11.54 7.86
CA ASP A 113 10.75 -11.09 6.58
C ASP A 113 10.14 -9.77 6.16
N VAL A 114 10.94 -8.89 5.53
CA VAL A 114 10.45 -7.66 4.92
C VAL A 114 10.48 -7.79 3.41
N ILE A 115 9.35 -7.50 2.79
CA ILE A 115 9.17 -7.61 1.35
C ILE A 115 8.84 -6.23 0.77
N VAL A 116 9.44 -5.92 -0.39
CA VAL A 116 9.14 -4.76 -1.21
C VAL A 116 8.71 -5.25 -2.58
N PRO A 117 7.41 -5.46 -2.81
CA PRO A 117 6.88 -5.88 -4.11
C PRO A 117 7.15 -4.84 -5.19
N GLU A 118 7.36 -5.31 -6.42
CA GLU A 118 7.54 -4.43 -7.58
C GLU A 118 6.22 -3.99 -8.22
N ASP A 119 5.15 -4.71 -7.91
CA ASP A 119 3.78 -4.35 -8.28
C ASP A 119 2.75 -4.81 -7.25
N TRP A 120 1.54 -4.23 -7.35
CA TRP A 120 0.40 -4.54 -6.49
C TRP A 120 -0.87 -4.77 -7.28
N ALA A 121 -1.70 -5.72 -6.82
CA ALA A 121 -2.96 -6.09 -7.44
C ALA A 121 -4.12 -6.09 -6.44
N GLN A 122 -5.33 -5.77 -6.93
CA GLN A 122 -6.57 -6.00 -6.18
C GLN A 122 -7.13 -7.39 -6.53
N TYR A 123 -6.89 -8.37 -5.68
CA TYR A 123 -7.24 -9.77 -6.00
C TYR A 123 -8.75 -10.08 -5.89
N LEU A 124 -9.54 -9.20 -5.27
CA LEU A 124 -11.01 -9.29 -5.25
C LEU A 124 -11.70 -8.31 -6.20
N GLU A 125 -10.97 -7.68 -7.13
CA GLU A 125 -11.58 -7.03 -8.27
C GLU A 125 -11.95 -8.12 -9.29
N VAL A 126 -13.13 -8.70 -9.11
CA VAL A 126 -13.58 -9.93 -9.80
C VAL A 126 -15.00 -9.80 -10.32
N SER A 127 -15.33 -10.61 -11.36
CA SER A 127 -16.70 -10.93 -11.74
C SER A 127 -17.09 -12.27 -11.11
N PHE A 128 -18.26 -12.34 -10.51
CA PHE A 128 -18.82 -13.61 -10.04
C PHE A 128 -19.51 -14.31 -11.20
N ALA A 129 -18.99 -15.46 -11.60
CA ALA A 129 -19.55 -16.30 -12.64
C ALA A 129 -20.68 -17.18 -12.09
N ARG A 130 -21.66 -17.44 -12.93
CA ARG A 130 -22.74 -18.39 -12.65
C ARG A 130 -22.30 -19.80 -13.04
N GLN A 131 -22.50 -20.74 -12.13
CA GLN A 131 -22.27 -22.17 -12.43
C GLN A 131 -23.43 -22.75 -13.22
N THR A 132 -23.12 -23.52 -14.28
CA THR A 132 -24.06 -24.32 -15.08
C THR A 132 -23.55 -25.77 -15.22
N PRO A 133 -24.34 -26.71 -15.70
CA PRO A 133 -23.84 -28.06 -15.96
C PRO A 133 -22.65 -28.12 -16.93
N GLU A 134 -22.54 -27.13 -17.84
CA GLU A 134 -21.48 -27.03 -18.84
C GLU A 134 -20.24 -26.26 -18.33
N GLY A 135 -20.29 -25.73 -17.12
CA GLY A 135 -19.20 -24.97 -16.50
C GLY A 135 -19.58 -23.55 -16.06
N TRP A 136 -18.61 -22.65 -16.03
CA TRP A 136 -18.81 -21.28 -15.59
C TRP A 136 -19.25 -20.35 -16.71
N VAL A 137 -20.31 -19.58 -16.49
CA VAL A 137 -20.76 -18.48 -17.37
C VAL A 137 -20.39 -17.15 -16.73
N VAL A 138 -19.38 -16.49 -17.29
CA VAL A 138 -18.88 -15.20 -16.84
C VAL A 138 -19.72 -14.07 -17.45
N PRO A 139 -20.12 -13.03 -16.64
CA PRO A 139 -21.01 -11.96 -17.14
C PRO A 139 -20.35 -11.01 -18.15
N GLU A 140 -19.02 -11.02 -18.25
CA GLU A 140 -18.24 -10.19 -19.18
C GLU A 140 -17.07 -11.01 -19.75
N PRO A 141 -16.51 -10.62 -20.92
CA PRO A 141 -15.34 -11.28 -21.48
C PRO A 141 -14.15 -11.27 -20.52
N VAL A 142 -13.48 -12.42 -20.42
CA VAL A 142 -12.23 -12.55 -19.65
C VAL A 142 -11.07 -12.26 -20.59
N ASP A 143 -10.18 -11.34 -20.19
CA ASP A 143 -8.99 -11.01 -20.97
C ASP A 143 -8.01 -12.21 -20.97
N ALA A 144 -7.24 -12.36 -22.06
CA ALA A 144 -6.30 -13.47 -22.20
C ALA A 144 -5.15 -13.44 -21.18
N ASP A 145 -4.84 -12.28 -20.62
CA ASP A 145 -3.80 -12.05 -19.59
C ASP A 145 -4.36 -12.01 -18.16
N ALA A 146 -5.68 -12.31 -17.99
CA ALA A 146 -6.28 -12.40 -16.67
C ALA A 146 -5.66 -13.54 -15.85
N PRO A 147 -5.37 -13.32 -14.56
CA PRO A 147 -4.99 -14.43 -13.69
C PRO A 147 -6.08 -15.50 -13.64
N PRO A 148 -5.71 -16.79 -13.44
CA PRO A 148 -6.69 -17.87 -13.27
C PRO A 148 -7.74 -17.56 -12.19
N HIS A 149 -8.96 -18.01 -12.39
CA HIS A 149 -10.06 -17.82 -11.44
C HIS A 149 -9.97 -18.77 -10.23
N PHE A 150 -10.66 -18.39 -9.14
CA PHE A 150 -10.88 -19.26 -7.99
C PHE A 150 -12.39 -19.49 -7.79
N GLY A 151 -12.86 -20.71 -8.04
CA GLY A 151 -14.28 -20.99 -8.05
C GLY A 151 -15.05 -20.01 -8.95
N MET A 152 -16.03 -19.32 -8.39
CA MET A 152 -16.84 -18.33 -9.14
C MET A 152 -16.14 -16.99 -9.37
N MET A 153 -14.98 -16.74 -8.75
CA MET A 153 -14.30 -15.45 -8.78
C MET A 153 -13.34 -15.35 -9.96
N PHE A 154 -13.74 -14.65 -11.01
CA PHE A 154 -12.94 -14.39 -12.22
C PHE A 154 -12.30 -13.01 -12.13
N PRO A 155 -10.96 -12.90 -12.08
CA PRO A 155 -10.28 -11.61 -12.06
C PRO A 155 -10.65 -10.75 -13.28
N ARG A 156 -11.00 -9.48 -13.04
CA ARG A 156 -11.38 -8.53 -14.09
C ARG A 156 -10.45 -7.32 -14.21
N GLY A 157 -9.58 -7.10 -13.21
CA GLY A 157 -8.70 -5.95 -13.14
C GLY A 157 -9.43 -4.61 -13.01
N VAL A 158 -8.68 -3.56 -12.76
CA VAL A 158 -9.23 -2.19 -12.66
C VAL A 158 -8.99 -1.42 -13.95
N ARG A 159 -9.97 -0.60 -14.37
CA ARG A 159 -9.81 0.34 -15.49
C ARG A 159 -9.29 1.67 -14.98
N LEU A 160 -8.05 2.01 -15.30
CA LEU A 160 -7.32 3.13 -14.71
C LEU A 160 -6.45 3.83 -15.75
N GLY A 161 -6.36 5.17 -15.64
CA GLY A 161 -5.47 6.04 -16.39
C GLY A 161 -4.83 7.08 -15.49
N ASN A 162 -4.01 7.94 -16.08
CA ASN A 162 -3.42 9.11 -15.44
C ASN A 162 -3.25 10.25 -16.46
N THR A 163 -2.57 11.32 -16.10
CA THR A 163 -2.36 12.47 -16.99
C THR A 163 -1.61 12.13 -18.29
N ALA A 164 -0.79 11.07 -18.30
CA ALA A 164 0.02 10.66 -19.45
C ALA A 164 -0.59 9.49 -20.23
N GLN A 165 -1.54 8.75 -19.66
CA GLN A 165 -2.08 7.52 -20.23
C GLN A 165 -3.61 7.48 -20.14
N ALA A 166 -4.27 7.19 -21.26
CA ALA A 166 -5.71 6.96 -21.28
C ALA A 166 -6.09 5.74 -20.41
N PRO A 167 -7.32 5.71 -19.85
CA PRO A 167 -7.77 4.58 -19.02
C PRO A 167 -7.76 3.25 -19.79
N ARG A 168 -7.00 2.30 -19.27
CA ARG A 168 -6.95 0.91 -19.74
C ARG A 168 -7.08 -0.05 -18.57
N ARG A 169 -7.33 -1.33 -18.84
CA ARG A 169 -7.41 -2.37 -17.81
C ARG A 169 -6.01 -2.71 -17.28
N HIS A 170 -5.93 -2.88 -15.96
CA HIS A 170 -4.71 -3.28 -15.28
C HIS A 170 -5.05 -4.37 -14.25
N TYR A 171 -4.32 -5.47 -14.28
CA TYR A 171 -4.36 -6.48 -13.22
C TYR A 171 -3.36 -6.16 -12.11
N ARG A 172 -2.30 -5.44 -12.43
CA ARG A 172 -1.25 -5.00 -11.50
C ARG A 172 -0.85 -3.56 -11.78
N GLN A 173 -0.45 -2.82 -10.76
CA GLN A 173 0.15 -1.48 -10.87
C GLN A 173 1.57 -1.52 -10.30
N ALA A 174 2.54 -1.18 -11.13
CA ALA A 174 3.94 -1.12 -10.72
C ALA A 174 4.19 0.01 -9.71
N VAL A 175 5.10 -0.23 -8.76
CA VAL A 175 5.68 0.82 -7.94
C VAL A 175 6.73 1.59 -8.75
N ASP A 176 7.23 2.70 -8.20
CA ASP A 176 8.24 3.51 -8.90
C ASP A 176 9.57 2.73 -9.04
N PRO A 177 10.10 2.55 -10.25
CA PRO A 177 11.29 1.75 -10.49
C PRO A 177 12.58 2.36 -9.90
N ILE A 178 12.65 3.69 -9.73
CA ILE A 178 13.80 4.37 -9.11
C ILE A 178 13.79 4.09 -7.60
N LEU A 179 12.62 4.18 -6.97
CA LEU A 179 12.46 3.85 -5.55
C LEU A 179 12.72 2.36 -5.30
N LEU A 180 12.27 1.48 -6.20
CA LEU A 180 12.54 0.04 -6.12
C LEU A 180 14.04 -0.29 -6.23
N ALA A 181 14.75 0.38 -7.14
CA ALA A 181 16.20 0.24 -7.26
C ALA A 181 16.94 0.74 -6.01
N LEU A 182 16.45 1.80 -5.37
CA LEU A 182 16.99 2.28 -4.09
C LEU A 182 16.73 1.27 -2.97
N ALA A 183 15.54 0.66 -2.91
CA ALA A 183 15.22 -0.37 -1.92
C ALA A 183 16.17 -1.58 -2.02
N ARG A 184 16.53 -2.02 -3.25
CA ARG A 184 17.55 -3.09 -3.46
C ARG A 184 18.91 -2.73 -2.88
N LYS A 185 19.33 -1.45 -2.98
CA LYS A 185 20.60 -0.99 -2.38
C LYS A 185 20.54 -0.98 -0.86
N VAL A 186 19.42 -0.50 -0.30
CA VAL A 186 19.21 -0.43 1.15
C VAL A 186 19.15 -1.83 1.77
N ALA A 187 18.57 -2.81 1.06
CA ALA A 187 18.41 -4.18 1.56
C ALA A 187 19.74 -4.84 1.96
N VAL A 188 20.86 -4.46 1.35
CA VAL A 188 22.18 -5.04 1.64
C VAL A 188 22.68 -4.69 3.04
N GLY A 189 22.28 -3.54 3.60
CA GLY A 189 22.84 -3.01 4.86
C GLY A 189 21.91 -3.07 6.07
N VAL A 190 20.64 -3.39 5.90
CA VAL A 190 19.67 -3.42 7.00
C VAL A 190 19.67 -4.79 7.68
N LYS A 191 19.82 -4.78 9.01
CA LYS A 191 19.63 -5.96 9.86
C LYS A 191 18.22 -5.88 10.46
N LEU A 192 17.43 -6.93 10.25
CA LEU A 192 16.11 -7.07 10.81
C LEU A 192 16.17 -7.69 12.21
N ARG A 193 15.22 -7.33 13.04
CA ARG A 193 15.10 -7.87 14.40
C ARG A 193 14.49 -9.26 14.36
N ARG A 194 15.00 -10.12 15.24
CA ARG A 194 14.55 -11.50 15.40
C ARG A 194 13.56 -11.68 16.54
N CYS A 195 13.57 -10.79 17.52
CA CYS A 195 12.76 -10.91 18.74
C CYS A 195 11.89 -9.68 18.93
N VAL A 196 10.70 -9.88 19.49
CA VAL A 196 9.87 -8.82 20.08
C VAL A 196 10.65 -8.25 21.29
N ASP A 197 10.49 -6.97 21.57
CA ASP A 197 11.17 -6.31 22.72
C ASP A 197 10.91 -7.06 24.03
N GLY A 198 11.96 -7.20 24.83
CA GLY A 198 11.97 -7.93 26.09
C GLY A 198 13.08 -8.97 26.20
N GLN A 199 13.00 -9.83 27.19
CA GLN A 199 13.97 -10.96 27.32
C GLN A 199 13.72 -11.97 26.21
N PRO A 200 14.74 -12.36 25.42
CA PRO A 200 14.58 -13.35 24.35
C PRO A 200 14.11 -14.69 24.92
N THR A 201 12.98 -15.17 24.41
CA THR A 201 12.42 -16.48 24.70
C THR A 201 11.98 -17.16 23.40
N ALA A 202 11.75 -18.46 23.42
CA ALA A 202 11.22 -19.18 22.26
C ALA A 202 9.82 -18.69 21.84
N ALA A 203 9.08 -18.05 22.77
CA ALA A 203 7.75 -17.54 22.51
C ALA A 203 7.73 -16.15 21.83
N ASN A 204 8.81 -15.36 21.96
CA ASN A 204 8.86 -13.99 21.43
C ASN A 204 10.00 -13.75 20.43
N CYS A 205 10.72 -14.82 20.04
CA CYS A 205 11.78 -14.77 19.02
C CYS A 205 11.45 -15.69 17.86
N LEU A 206 11.78 -15.26 16.66
CA LEU A 206 11.75 -16.10 15.48
C LEU A 206 12.83 -17.20 15.58
N VAL A 207 12.55 -18.35 14.99
CA VAL A 207 13.52 -19.48 14.94
C VAL A 207 14.61 -19.28 13.88
N HIS A 208 14.42 -18.31 12.98
CA HIS A 208 15.34 -17.96 11.89
C HIS A 208 15.62 -16.47 11.87
N ASP A 209 16.65 -16.04 11.15
CA ASP A 209 16.94 -14.64 10.92
C ASP A 209 16.06 -14.13 9.76
N PRO A 210 15.29 -13.02 9.97
CA PRO A 210 14.45 -12.46 8.93
C PRO A 210 15.27 -11.96 7.74
N LYS A 211 14.67 -12.00 6.55
CA LYS A 211 15.26 -11.55 5.28
C LYS A 211 14.61 -10.28 4.79
N PHE A 212 15.39 -9.45 4.10
CA PHE A 212 14.87 -8.33 3.33
C PHE A 212 14.87 -8.69 1.84
N VAL A 213 13.69 -8.79 1.24
CA VAL A 213 13.48 -9.26 -0.14
C VAL A 213 12.82 -8.18 -0.97
N VAL A 214 13.34 -7.93 -2.19
CA VAL A 214 12.80 -6.91 -3.11
C VAL A 214 12.39 -7.58 -4.42
N GLY A 215 11.15 -7.36 -4.84
CA GLY A 215 10.55 -7.89 -6.06
C GLY A 215 9.37 -8.82 -5.81
N GLY A 216 8.72 -9.24 -6.90
CA GLY A 216 7.50 -10.02 -6.91
C GLY A 216 6.24 -9.17 -6.71
N THR A 217 5.09 -9.83 -6.64
CA THR A 217 3.77 -9.19 -6.58
C THR A 217 3.25 -9.14 -5.14
N GLY A 218 2.72 -7.99 -4.72
CA GLY A 218 1.85 -7.86 -3.56
C GLY A 218 0.38 -7.84 -3.99
N VAL A 219 -0.50 -8.33 -3.14
CA VAL A 219 -1.95 -8.29 -3.42
C VAL A 219 -2.72 -7.72 -2.23
N SER A 220 -3.81 -7.00 -2.52
CA SER A 220 -4.64 -6.39 -1.47
C SER A 220 -6.13 -6.61 -1.73
N ALA A 221 -6.90 -6.71 -0.64
CA ALA A 221 -8.36 -6.62 -0.67
C ALA A 221 -8.90 -6.20 0.71
N GLY A 222 -10.17 -5.79 0.80
CA GLY A 222 -10.82 -5.46 2.06
C GLY A 222 -11.19 -6.71 2.88
N VAL A 223 -10.27 -7.67 3.00
CA VAL A 223 -10.47 -8.95 3.68
C VAL A 223 -9.24 -9.27 4.53
N TYR A 224 -9.49 -9.64 5.79
CA TYR A 224 -8.50 -10.33 6.61
C TYR A 224 -8.50 -11.81 6.20
N ALA A 225 -7.48 -12.21 5.43
CA ALA A 225 -7.40 -13.55 4.87
C ALA A 225 -6.53 -14.46 5.75
N ASP A 226 -7.13 -15.53 6.27
CA ASP A 226 -6.49 -16.61 7.03
C ASP A 226 -7.01 -17.95 6.51
N ASN A 227 -6.62 -18.30 5.27
CA ASN A 227 -7.11 -19.49 4.56
C ASN A 227 -6.02 -20.09 3.67
N ALA A 228 -5.60 -21.32 3.99
CA ALA A 228 -4.50 -22.00 3.30
C ALA A 228 -4.77 -22.25 1.81
N GLU A 229 -5.99 -22.66 1.45
CA GLU A 229 -6.35 -22.93 0.05
C GLU A 229 -6.34 -21.64 -0.78
N PHE A 230 -6.88 -20.57 -0.22
CA PHE A 230 -6.89 -19.27 -0.89
C PHE A 230 -5.49 -18.64 -0.98
N ARG A 231 -4.65 -18.82 0.04
CA ARG A 231 -3.23 -18.47 0.01
C ARG A 231 -2.51 -19.17 -1.14
N ASP A 232 -2.72 -20.48 -1.30
CA ASP A 232 -2.14 -21.27 -2.39
C ASP A 232 -2.61 -20.80 -3.77
N TYR A 233 -3.89 -20.44 -3.89
CA TYR A 233 -4.42 -19.83 -5.10
C TYR A 233 -3.70 -18.51 -5.41
N LEU A 234 -3.56 -17.60 -4.44
CA LEU A 234 -2.88 -16.32 -4.63
C LEU A 234 -1.41 -16.51 -5.05
N ALA A 235 -0.71 -17.47 -4.42
CA ALA A 235 0.67 -17.81 -4.79
C ALA A 235 0.79 -18.27 -6.23
N LYS A 236 -0.12 -19.14 -6.70
CA LYS A 236 -0.08 -19.75 -8.04
C LYS A 236 -0.65 -18.84 -9.13
N ALA A 237 -1.83 -18.29 -8.91
CA ALA A 237 -2.57 -17.53 -9.92
C ALA A 237 -2.05 -16.09 -10.08
N TRP A 238 -1.70 -15.45 -8.97
CA TRP A 238 -1.23 -14.07 -8.93
C TRP A 238 0.29 -13.95 -8.80
N GLN A 239 0.98 -15.07 -8.54
CA GLN A 239 2.41 -15.09 -8.18
C GLN A 239 2.68 -14.15 -6.98
N ALA A 240 1.70 -14.07 -6.09
CA ALA A 240 1.74 -13.20 -4.94
C ALA A 240 2.76 -13.69 -3.92
N ARG A 241 3.51 -12.75 -3.32
CA ARG A 241 4.44 -13.01 -2.22
C ARG A 241 3.86 -12.62 -0.87
N VAL A 242 3.06 -11.56 -0.86
CA VAL A 242 2.42 -11.01 0.34
C VAL A 242 1.00 -10.56 0.04
N LEU A 243 0.16 -10.54 1.06
CA LEU A 243 -1.17 -9.94 1.00
C LEU A 243 -1.39 -8.98 2.17
N ASP A 244 -2.13 -7.91 1.89
CA ASP A 244 -2.58 -6.94 2.89
C ASP A 244 -3.97 -6.39 2.57
N MET A 245 -4.36 -5.33 3.24
CA MET A 245 -5.68 -4.75 3.08
C MET A 245 -5.69 -3.32 2.48
N GLU A 246 -4.53 -2.75 2.09
CA GLU A 246 -4.42 -1.31 1.72
C GLU A 246 -3.57 -1.03 0.48
N SER A 247 -2.46 -1.73 0.32
CA SER A 247 -1.36 -1.29 -0.56
C SER A 247 -1.77 -1.10 -2.00
N ALA A 248 -2.56 -2.00 -2.57
CA ALA A 248 -3.03 -1.86 -3.94
C ALA A 248 -3.87 -0.59 -4.14
N ALA A 249 -4.65 -0.17 -3.14
CA ALA A 249 -5.42 1.08 -3.20
C ALA A 249 -4.51 2.30 -3.17
N VAL A 250 -3.50 2.32 -2.29
CA VAL A 250 -2.51 3.41 -2.23
C VAL A 250 -1.74 3.54 -3.54
N VAL A 251 -1.26 2.41 -4.08
CA VAL A 251 -0.52 2.36 -5.36
C VAL A 251 -1.41 2.81 -6.52
N GLN A 252 -2.69 2.41 -6.54
CA GLN A 252 -3.64 2.83 -7.56
C GLN A 252 -3.89 4.34 -7.53
N VAL A 253 -4.12 4.93 -6.35
CA VAL A 253 -4.31 6.38 -6.20
C VAL A 253 -3.04 7.14 -6.58
N ALA A 254 -1.87 6.65 -6.18
CA ALA A 254 -0.58 7.23 -6.55
C ALA A 254 -0.37 7.21 -8.08
N TYR A 255 -0.67 6.09 -8.74
CA TYR A 255 -0.61 5.96 -10.20
C TYR A 255 -1.55 6.96 -10.91
N ALA A 256 -2.81 7.06 -10.46
CA ALA A 256 -3.79 7.98 -11.03
C ALA A 256 -3.35 9.45 -10.92
N ASN A 257 -2.62 9.79 -9.86
CA ASN A 257 -2.09 11.14 -9.62
C ASN A 257 -0.65 11.34 -10.13
N SER A 258 -0.04 10.33 -10.78
CA SER A 258 1.35 10.37 -11.26
C SER A 258 2.37 10.65 -10.14
N VAL A 259 2.13 10.12 -8.93
CA VAL A 259 3.00 10.27 -7.76
C VAL A 259 3.83 9.01 -7.56
N PRO A 260 5.16 9.09 -7.43
CA PRO A 260 6.01 7.94 -7.13
C PRO A 260 5.61 7.27 -5.81
N VAL A 261 5.51 5.94 -5.79
CA VAL A 261 5.11 5.16 -4.62
C VAL A 261 5.97 3.91 -4.46
N ILE A 262 6.24 3.55 -3.21
CA ILE A 262 6.86 2.28 -2.83
C ILE A 262 6.25 1.77 -1.53
N VAL A 263 6.17 0.46 -1.38
CA VAL A 263 5.53 -0.20 -0.24
C VAL A 263 6.50 -1.19 0.41
N PHE A 264 6.58 -1.15 1.72
CA PHE A 264 7.40 -2.04 2.56
C PHE A 264 6.45 -2.82 3.48
N ARG A 265 6.49 -4.15 3.42
CA ARG A 265 5.66 -5.01 4.27
C ARG A 265 6.53 -6.03 5.00
N SER A 266 6.37 -6.10 6.34
CA SER A 266 6.97 -7.17 7.14
C SER A 266 5.92 -8.20 7.49
N LEU A 267 6.26 -9.48 7.41
CA LEU A 267 5.31 -10.56 7.64
C LEU A 267 5.02 -10.73 9.13
N SER A 268 3.75 -10.59 9.51
CA SER A 268 3.24 -10.84 10.86
C SER A 268 2.68 -12.25 11.05
N ASP A 269 2.29 -12.87 9.94
CA ASP A 269 1.66 -14.19 9.85
C ASP A 269 1.84 -14.76 8.42
N LEU A 270 1.32 -15.95 8.16
CA LEU A 270 1.43 -16.62 6.86
C LEU A 270 0.07 -16.77 6.15
N ALA A 271 -0.91 -15.93 6.45
CA ALA A 271 -2.21 -15.87 5.76
C ALA A 271 -2.94 -17.23 5.69
N GLY A 272 -2.88 -18.01 6.76
CA GLY A 272 -3.43 -19.38 6.83
C GLY A 272 -2.43 -20.48 6.51
N GLY A 273 -1.16 -20.13 6.27
CA GLY A 273 -0.05 -21.10 6.14
C GLY A 273 0.69 -21.38 7.45
N ASP A 274 0.24 -20.81 8.56
CA ASP A 274 0.78 -21.09 9.89
C ASP A 274 0.51 -22.54 10.30
N ALA A 275 1.45 -23.18 11.02
CA ALA A 275 1.31 -24.57 11.45
C ALA A 275 0.20 -24.79 12.51
N GLY A 276 -0.39 -23.73 13.02
CA GLY A 276 -1.44 -23.71 14.04
C GLY A 276 -2.29 -22.45 13.92
N ALA A 277 -2.56 -21.80 15.05
CA ALA A 277 -3.29 -20.53 15.05
C ALA A 277 -2.48 -19.44 14.34
N ASN A 278 -3.19 -18.49 13.71
CA ASN A 278 -2.59 -17.33 13.06
C ASN A 278 -1.69 -16.54 14.03
N GLN A 279 -0.48 -16.20 13.59
CA GLN A 279 0.57 -15.62 14.42
C GLN A 279 0.58 -14.09 14.44
N MET A 280 -0.34 -13.41 13.75
CA MET A 280 -0.35 -11.97 13.65
C MET A 280 -0.27 -11.27 15.02
N ASN A 281 -1.10 -11.69 15.98
CA ASN A 281 -1.10 -11.10 17.32
C ASN A 281 0.23 -11.28 18.07
N THR A 282 0.94 -12.36 17.80
CA THR A 282 2.26 -12.66 18.41
C THR A 282 3.36 -11.77 17.84
N PHE A 283 3.39 -11.60 16.50
CA PHE A 283 4.51 -10.98 15.81
C PHE A 283 4.19 -9.62 15.18
N MET A 284 2.99 -9.06 15.37
CA MET A 284 2.59 -7.75 14.84
C MET A 284 3.55 -6.63 15.27
N ALA A 285 3.95 -6.60 16.53
CA ALA A 285 4.87 -5.59 17.04
C ALA A 285 6.27 -5.72 16.38
N LEU A 286 6.78 -6.94 16.27
CA LEU A 286 8.06 -7.22 15.61
C LEU A 286 8.03 -6.83 14.13
N ALA A 287 6.98 -7.23 13.42
CA ALA A 287 6.80 -6.91 12.00
C ALA A 287 6.68 -5.39 11.79
N SER A 288 5.90 -4.68 12.63
CA SER A 288 5.79 -3.22 12.57
C SER A 288 7.14 -2.54 12.74
N VAL A 289 7.96 -2.99 13.68
CA VAL A 289 9.29 -2.44 13.93
C VAL A 289 10.25 -2.77 12.80
N ASN A 290 10.26 -4.00 12.27
CA ASN A 290 11.11 -4.38 11.14
C ASN A 290 10.79 -3.56 9.89
N SER A 291 9.51 -3.37 9.55
CA SER A 291 9.09 -2.48 8.47
C SER A 291 9.55 -1.05 8.71
N ALA A 292 9.39 -0.52 9.93
CA ALA A 292 9.79 0.83 10.29
C ALA A 292 11.32 1.04 10.22
N ASP A 293 12.13 0.06 10.68
CA ASP A 293 13.59 0.11 10.61
C ASP A 293 14.08 0.21 9.15
N VAL A 294 13.48 -0.59 8.25
CA VAL A 294 13.76 -0.54 6.81
C VAL A 294 13.34 0.81 6.22
N VAL A 295 12.16 1.32 6.56
CA VAL A 295 11.66 2.61 6.05
C VAL A 295 12.53 3.77 6.54
N ARG A 296 13.01 3.77 7.80
CA ARG A 296 13.97 4.76 8.27
C ARG A 296 15.27 4.76 7.45
N ALA A 297 15.83 3.59 7.21
CA ALA A 297 17.03 3.43 6.38
C ALA A 297 16.78 3.90 4.93
N PHE A 298 15.62 3.55 4.38
CA PHE A 298 15.22 3.95 3.03
C PHE A 298 15.06 5.48 2.92
N VAL A 299 14.37 6.12 3.86
CA VAL A 299 14.19 7.59 3.88
C VAL A 299 15.53 8.29 4.02
N ALA A 300 16.45 7.78 4.83
CA ALA A 300 17.81 8.32 4.96
C ALA A 300 18.58 8.26 3.62
N ALA A 301 18.37 7.23 2.82
CA ALA A 301 19.03 7.03 1.54
C ALA A 301 18.37 7.78 0.37
N LEU A 302 17.20 8.40 0.56
CA LEU A 302 16.53 9.18 -0.49
C LEU A 302 17.40 10.38 -0.92
N PRO A 303 17.45 10.70 -2.22
CA PRO A 303 18.06 11.94 -2.68
C PRO A 303 17.27 13.17 -2.19
N ASP A 304 17.94 14.30 -2.09
CA ASP A 304 17.36 15.59 -1.68
C ASP A 304 16.28 16.12 -2.62
#